data_8ff671f1de511eb3760d1d7aa979ea47
#
_entry.id   8ff671f1de511eb3760d1d7aa979ea47
#
_cell.length_a   1.000
_cell.length_b   1.000
_cell.length_c   1.000
_cell.angle_alpha   90.00
_cell.angle_beta   90.00
_cell.angle_gamma   90.00
#
_symmetry.space_group_name_H-M   'P 1'
#
loop_
_entity.id
_entity.type
_entity.pdbx_description
1 polymer ?
#
loop_
_entity_poly.entity_id
_entity_poly.type
_entity_poly.pdbx_seq_one_letter_code
_entity_poly.pdbx_strand_id
1 'polypeptide(L)'
;AIELVGLDYDKVKNLSPFDLSGGQKRRAAIAGVIAMKPEVLILDEPTAGLNPKAHADILSMVEKIHESEKNIIFLVSHNMDDIARMSDKVLVMDHGKLMMDGTPEEVFSRGGELKKMGLALPASMEIAAQLRENGFAVGGTCLTMEETADGIAEVLKR
;
A
#
# COMPACT_ATOMS: atom_id res chain seq x y z
N ALA A 1 -2.00 22.05 -1.59
CA ALA A 1 -1.45 20.87 -2.27
C ALA A 1 0.00 20.58 -1.85
N ILE A 2 0.93 21.53 -1.94
CA ILE A 2 2.35 21.30 -1.61
C ILE A 2 2.54 20.84 -0.15
N GLU A 3 1.89 21.48 0.79
CA GLU A 3 1.96 21.11 2.22
C GLU A 3 1.26 19.77 2.51
N LEU A 4 0.19 19.48 1.79
CA LEU A 4 -0.53 18.21 1.92
C LEU A 4 0.34 17.00 1.56
N VAL A 5 1.25 17.17 0.59
CA VAL A 5 2.23 16.14 0.24
C VAL A 5 3.50 16.19 1.10
N GLY A 6 3.51 16.96 2.19
CA GLY A 6 4.62 17.05 3.13
C GLY A 6 5.87 17.73 2.57
N LEU A 7 5.69 18.64 1.62
CA LEU A 7 6.76 19.52 1.14
C LEU A 7 6.62 20.91 1.79
N ASP A 8 7.74 21.45 2.24
CA ASP A 8 7.82 22.82 2.73
C ASP A 8 7.78 23.80 1.55
N TYR A 9 6.65 24.53 1.41
CA TYR A 9 6.43 25.44 0.28
C TYR A 9 7.57 26.47 0.15
N ASP A 10 7.99 27.09 1.24
CA ASP A 10 9.01 28.14 1.19
C ASP A 10 10.37 27.62 0.74
N LYS A 11 10.68 26.36 1.04
CA LYS A 11 11.92 25.72 0.60
C LYS A 11 11.87 25.29 -0.87
N VAL A 12 10.71 24.87 -1.38
CA VAL A 12 10.65 24.26 -2.71
C VAL A 12 10.17 25.20 -3.81
N LYS A 13 9.44 26.29 -3.49
CA LYS A 13 8.81 27.20 -4.46
C LYS A 13 9.73 27.78 -5.54
N ASN A 14 11.01 27.96 -5.21
CA ASN A 14 12.00 28.53 -6.12
C ASN A 14 13.03 27.51 -6.63
N LEU A 15 12.88 26.22 -6.26
CA LEU A 15 13.79 25.18 -6.73
C LEU A 15 13.40 24.69 -8.12
N SER A 16 14.41 24.38 -8.93
CA SER A 16 14.19 23.63 -10.14
C SER A 16 13.72 22.21 -9.79
N PRO A 17 12.80 21.62 -10.55
CA PRO A 17 12.46 20.21 -10.38
C PRO A 17 13.66 19.27 -10.42
N PHE A 18 14.74 19.67 -11.07
CA PHE A 18 15.99 18.88 -11.15
C PHE A 18 16.78 18.88 -9.82
N ASP A 19 16.61 19.90 -8.99
CA ASP A 19 17.28 20.02 -7.70
C ASP A 19 16.59 19.25 -6.58
N LEU A 20 15.38 18.73 -6.83
CA LEU A 20 14.61 17.92 -5.89
C LEU A 20 15.14 16.48 -5.86
N SER A 21 15.13 15.85 -4.69
CA SER A 21 15.35 14.42 -4.55
C SER A 21 14.24 13.62 -5.26
N GLY A 22 14.48 12.34 -5.57
CA GLY A 22 13.47 11.48 -6.23
C GLY A 22 12.12 11.45 -5.49
N GLY A 23 12.15 11.33 -4.16
CA GLY A 23 10.93 11.36 -3.33
C GLY A 23 10.25 12.74 -3.34
N GLN A 24 11.02 13.84 -3.35
CA GLN A 24 10.46 15.19 -3.46
C GLN A 24 9.85 15.43 -4.85
N LYS A 25 10.50 14.98 -5.93
CA LYS A 25 9.94 15.04 -7.29
C LYS A 25 8.60 14.33 -7.38
N ARG A 26 8.52 13.11 -6.82
CA ARG A 26 7.27 12.34 -6.82
C ARG A 26 6.16 13.05 -6.04
N ARG A 27 6.47 13.55 -4.83
CA ARG A 27 5.51 14.33 -4.03
C ARG A 27 5.08 15.62 -4.74
N ALA A 28 5.98 16.33 -5.37
CA ALA A 28 5.65 17.53 -6.15
C ALA A 28 4.74 17.22 -7.35
N ALA A 29 4.98 16.10 -8.06
CA ALA A 29 4.12 15.65 -9.14
C ALA A 29 2.69 15.32 -8.64
N ILE A 30 2.58 14.59 -7.52
CA ILE A 30 1.29 14.29 -6.89
C ILE A 30 0.58 15.58 -6.46
N ALA A 31 1.31 16.55 -5.87
CA ALA A 31 0.76 17.85 -5.49
C ALA A 31 0.15 18.61 -6.68
N GLY A 32 0.80 18.53 -7.84
CA GLY A 32 0.28 19.14 -9.09
C GLY A 32 -1.06 18.56 -9.52
N VAL A 33 -1.26 17.23 -9.35
CA VAL A 33 -2.53 16.58 -9.66
C VAL A 33 -3.60 16.92 -8.62
N ILE A 34 -3.26 16.87 -7.33
CA ILE A 34 -4.19 17.17 -6.22
C ILE A 34 -4.66 18.62 -6.26
N ALA A 35 -3.83 19.55 -6.75
CA ALA A 35 -4.22 20.95 -6.88
C ALA A 35 -5.48 21.14 -7.76
N MET A 36 -5.77 20.20 -8.65
CA MET A 36 -6.98 20.17 -9.47
C MET A 36 -8.22 19.62 -8.74
N LYS A 37 -8.06 19.15 -7.48
CA LYS A 37 -9.13 18.53 -6.67
C LYS A 37 -9.87 17.41 -7.42
N PRO A 38 -9.18 16.37 -7.90
CA PRO A 38 -9.82 15.30 -8.64
C PRO A 38 -10.73 14.47 -7.74
N GLU A 39 -11.89 14.07 -8.24
CA GLU A 39 -12.78 13.10 -7.57
C GLU A 39 -12.17 11.69 -7.54
N VAL A 40 -11.35 11.37 -8.55
CA VAL A 40 -10.64 10.08 -8.67
C VAL A 40 -9.16 10.35 -8.90
N LEU A 41 -8.31 9.78 -8.06
CA LEU A 41 -6.85 9.85 -8.14
C LEU A 41 -6.30 8.45 -8.46
N ILE A 42 -5.53 8.32 -9.53
CA ILE A 42 -4.86 7.07 -9.88
C ILE A 42 -3.36 7.23 -9.62
N LEU A 43 -2.82 6.37 -8.78
CA LEU A 43 -1.40 6.33 -8.43
C LEU A 43 -0.80 5.00 -8.92
N ASP A 44 0.00 5.09 -9.97
CA ASP A 44 0.66 3.93 -10.57
C ASP A 44 2.07 3.79 -9.98
N GLU A 45 2.29 2.71 -9.23
CA GLU A 45 3.55 2.38 -8.55
C GLU A 45 4.17 3.57 -7.77
N PRO A 46 3.42 4.25 -6.88
CA PRO A 46 3.89 5.49 -6.28
C PRO A 46 5.09 5.30 -5.35
N THR A 47 5.37 4.09 -4.90
CA THR A 47 6.45 3.75 -3.98
C THR A 47 7.64 3.06 -4.65
N ALA A 48 7.55 2.72 -5.94
CA ALA A 48 8.60 1.99 -6.63
C ALA A 48 9.96 2.70 -6.62
N GLY A 49 11.01 1.94 -6.29
CA GLY A 49 12.40 2.43 -6.28
C GLY A 49 12.74 3.39 -5.13
N LEU A 50 11.87 3.54 -4.14
CA LEU A 50 12.12 4.36 -2.96
C LEU A 50 12.79 3.53 -1.85
N ASN A 51 13.57 4.20 -1.00
CA ASN A 51 14.05 3.59 0.23
C ASN A 51 12.88 3.42 1.24
N PRO A 52 13.00 2.56 2.27
CA PRO A 52 11.89 2.23 3.18
C PRO A 52 11.25 3.46 3.85
N LYS A 53 12.04 4.48 4.20
CA LYS A 53 11.52 5.70 4.81
C LYS A 53 10.67 6.50 3.81
N ALA A 54 11.19 6.74 2.61
CA ALA A 54 10.48 7.48 1.58
C ALA A 54 9.22 6.73 1.11
N HIS A 55 9.26 5.39 1.10
CA HIS A 55 8.13 4.53 0.85
C HIS A 55 7.01 4.76 1.88
N ALA A 56 7.32 4.64 3.17
CA ALA A 56 6.36 4.89 4.24
C ALA A 56 5.81 6.33 4.22
N ASP A 57 6.66 7.32 3.92
CA ASP A 57 6.25 8.72 3.79
C ASP A 57 5.23 8.93 2.67
N ILE A 58 5.39 8.24 1.52
CA ILE A 58 4.44 8.32 0.39
C ILE A 58 3.10 7.67 0.77
N LEU A 59 3.11 6.49 1.39
CA LEU A 59 1.86 5.83 1.81
C LEU A 59 1.09 6.66 2.82
N SER A 60 1.78 7.18 3.86
CA SER A 60 1.16 8.08 4.84
C SER A 60 0.60 9.36 4.21
N MET A 61 1.25 9.87 3.17
CA MET A 61 0.74 10.99 2.39
C MET A 61 -0.53 10.63 1.64
N VAL A 62 -0.60 9.45 1.02
CA VAL A 62 -1.80 8.96 0.29
C VAL A 62 -2.99 8.84 1.25
N GLU A 63 -2.78 8.27 2.44
CA GLU A 63 -3.80 8.20 3.50
C GLU A 63 -4.35 9.60 3.85
N LYS A 64 -3.46 10.56 4.12
CA LYS A 64 -3.85 11.96 4.43
C LYS A 64 -4.61 12.64 3.30
N ILE A 65 -4.25 12.36 2.05
CA ILE A 65 -4.96 12.90 0.88
C ILE A 65 -6.40 12.35 0.87
N HIS A 66 -6.55 11.04 1.02
CA HIS A 66 -7.85 10.39 1.06
C HIS A 66 -8.73 10.94 2.19
N GLU A 67 -8.18 11.07 3.40
CA GLU A 67 -8.90 11.61 4.56
C GLU A 67 -9.35 13.06 4.37
N SER A 68 -8.50 13.90 3.76
CA SER A 68 -8.76 15.33 3.60
C SER A 68 -9.67 15.66 2.42
N GLU A 69 -9.47 15.00 1.29
CA GLU A 69 -10.19 15.31 0.03
C GLU A 69 -11.39 14.38 -0.19
N LYS A 70 -11.47 13.25 0.53
CA LYS A 70 -12.53 12.23 0.41
C LYS A 70 -12.74 11.74 -1.02
N ASN A 71 -11.66 11.71 -1.79
CA ASN A 71 -11.65 11.25 -3.17
C ASN A 71 -11.51 9.72 -3.24
N ILE A 72 -11.82 9.14 -4.40
CA ILE A 72 -11.53 7.75 -4.69
C ILE A 72 -10.07 7.64 -5.11
N ILE A 73 -9.30 6.77 -4.46
CA ILE A 73 -7.91 6.52 -4.83
C ILE A 73 -7.77 5.11 -5.39
N PHE A 74 -7.27 5.01 -6.63
CA PHE A 74 -6.78 3.75 -7.19
C PHE A 74 -5.27 3.68 -6.99
N LEU A 75 -4.84 2.75 -6.16
CA LEU A 75 -3.43 2.45 -5.93
C LEU A 75 -3.05 1.22 -6.75
N VAL A 76 -2.24 1.39 -7.78
CA VAL A 76 -1.64 0.27 -8.51
C VAL A 76 -0.28 -0.03 -7.90
N SER A 77 -0.10 -1.25 -7.41
CA SER A 77 1.14 -1.70 -6.79
C SER A 77 1.33 -3.21 -6.95
N HIS A 78 2.58 -3.64 -6.97
CA HIS A 78 2.96 -5.05 -6.85
C HIS A 78 3.41 -5.41 -5.41
N ASN A 79 3.36 -4.46 -4.48
CA ASN A 79 3.63 -4.70 -3.07
C ASN A 79 2.34 -5.13 -2.35
N MET A 80 2.24 -6.41 -2.05
CA MET A 80 1.03 -6.99 -1.45
C MET A 80 0.80 -6.52 -0.01
N ASP A 81 1.86 -6.18 0.74
CA ASP A 81 1.74 -5.64 2.09
C ASP A 81 1.10 -4.23 2.07
N ASP A 82 1.46 -3.39 1.07
CA ASP A 82 0.84 -2.08 0.89
C ASP A 82 -0.66 -2.22 0.55
N ILE A 83 -0.98 -3.11 -0.40
CA ILE A 83 -2.36 -3.38 -0.79
C ILE A 83 -3.18 -3.89 0.39
N ALA A 84 -2.65 -4.87 1.13
CA ALA A 84 -3.35 -5.45 2.30
C ALA A 84 -3.64 -4.41 3.38
N ARG A 85 -2.72 -3.46 3.59
CA ARG A 85 -2.84 -2.43 4.64
C ARG A 85 -3.74 -1.27 4.27
N MET A 86 -3.71 -0.84 2.99
CA MET A 86 -4.27 0.45 2.59
C MET A 86 -5.60 0.37 1.84
N SER A 87 -5.98 -0.82 1.36
CA SER A 87 -7.12 -0.92 0.45
C SER A 87 -8.39 -1.34 1.18
N ASP A 88 -9.51 -0.66 0.90
CA ASP A 88 -10.84 -1.14 1.26
C ASP A 88 -11.32 -2.22 0.26
N LYS A 89 -10.85 -2.11 -0.99
CA LYS A 89 -11.19 -3.05 -2.07
C LYS A 89 -9.99 -3.34 -2.95
N VAL A 90 -9.79 -4.59 -3.30
CA VAL A 90 -8.72 -5.07 -4.17
C VAL A 90 -9.30 -5.55 -5.50
N LEU A 91 -8.70 -5.12 -6.59
CA LEU A 91 -8.99 -5.55 -7.95
C LEU A 91 -7.76 -6.27 -8.51
N VAL A 92 -7.90 -7.55 -8.83
CA VAL A 92 -6.80 -8.33 -9.42
C VAL A 92 -6.99 -8.40 -10.93
N MET A 93 -6.02 -7.86 -11.65
CA MET A 93 -6.00 -7.85 -13.11
C MET A 93 -4.98 -8.85 -13.65
N ASP A 94 -5.37 -9.63 -14.65
CA ASP A 94 -4.47 -10.51 -15.39
C ASP A 94 -4.80 -10.47 -16.88
N HIS A 95 -3.80 -10.30 -17.74
CA HIS A 95 -3.96 -10.19 -19.20
C HIS A 95 -5.09 -9.24 -19.64
N GLY A 96 -5.24 -8.09 -18.95
CA GLY A 96 -6.26 -7.08 -19.25
C GLY A 96 -7.68 -7.44 -18.82
N LYS A 97 -7.87 -8.49 -18.03
CA LYS A 97 -9.16 -8.92 -17.48
C LYS A 97 -9.17 -8.79 -15.96
N LEU A 98 -10.32 -8.42 -15.43
CA LEU A 98 -10.57 -8.47 -13.99
C LEU A 98 -10.81 -9.93 -13.59
N MET A 99 -9.90 -10.48 -12.79
CA MET A 99 -9.95 -11.88 -12.33
C MET A 99 -10.59 -12.04 -10.97
N MET A 100 -10.36 -11.07 -10.08
CA MET A 100 -10.95 -11.04 -8.75
C MET A 100 -11.27 -9.60 -8.35
N ASP A 101 -12.32 -9.43 -7.56
CA ASP A 101 -12.58 -8.22 -6.81
C ASP A 101 -13.17 -8.58 -5.44
N GLY A 102 -12.83 -7.79 -4.41
CA GLY A 102 -13.30 -8.03 -3.05
C GLY A 102 -12.51 -7.24 -2.02
N THR A 103 -12.77 -7.50 -0.75
CA THR A 103 -11.94 -6.98 0.33
C THR A 103 -10.54 -7.62 0.30
N PRO A 104 -9.53 -7.03 0.94
CA PRO A 104 -8.21 -7.67 1.05
C PRO A 104 -8.30 -9.10 1.61
N GLU A 105 -9.14 -9.34 2.64
CA GLU A 105 -9.34 -10.66 3.24
C GLU A 105 -9.88 -11.66 2.21
N GLU A 106 -10.90 -11.28 1.46
CA GLU A 106 -11.53 -12.14 0.45
C GLU A 106 -10.54 -12.50 -0.66
N VAL A 107 -9.80 -11.52 -1.16
CA VAL A 107 -8.85 -11.72 -2.26
C VAL A 107 -7.63 -12.53 -1.80
N PHE A 108 -7.01 -12.15 -0.70
CA PHE A 108 -5.80 -12.85 -0.23
C PHE A 108 -6.09 -14.23 0.37
N SER A 109 -7.33 -14.51 0.81
CA SER A 109 -7.72 -15.88 1.18
C SER A 109 -7.61 -16.87 0.02
N ARG A 110 -7.68 -16.38 -1.23
CA ARG A 110 -7.52 -17.16 -2.47
C ARG A 110 -6.06 -17.25 -2.92
N GLY A 111 -5.12 -17.37 -1.99
CA GLY A 111 -3.67 -17.36 -2.25
C GLY A 111 -3.21 -18.37 -3.30
N GLY A 112 -3.86 -19.54 -3.39
CA GLY A 112 -3.53 -20.53 -4.42
C GLY A 112 -3.83 -20.06 -5.85
N GLU A 113 -4.86 -19.24 -6.05
CA GLU A 113 -5.20 -18.65 -7.34
C GLU A 113 -4.27 -17.48 -7.66
N LEU A 114 -3.98 -16.63 -6.68
CA LEU A 114 -3.01 -15.52 -6.83
C LEU A 114 -1.63 -16.05 -7.27
N LYS A 115 -1.13 -17.11 -6.62
CA LYS A 115 0.15 -17.74 -6.99
C LYS A 115 0.15 -18.30 -8.41
N LYS A 116 -0.97 -18.84 -8.91
CA LYS A 116 -1.08 -19.28 -10.31
C LYS A 116 -0.99 -18.13 -11.31
N MET A 117 -1.39 -16.93 -10.92
CA MET A 117 -1.26 -15.69 -11.71
C MET A 117 0.10 -14.99 -11.51
N GLY A 118 1.02 -15.61 -10.74
CA GLY A 118 2.35 -15.05 -10.48
C GLY A 118 2.37 -13.96 -9.41
N LEU A 119 1.28 -13.80 -8.64
CA LEU A 119 1.19 -12.83 -7.57
C LEU A 119 1.60 -13.45 -6.23
N ALA A 120 2.31 -12.69 -5.41
CA ALA A 120 2.66 -13.06 -4.06
C ALA A 120 1.48 -12.87 -3.09
N LEU A 121 1.63 -13.34 -1.87
CA LEU A 121 0.80 -12.97 -0.72
C LEU A 121 1.51 -11.90 0.12
N PRO A 122 0.81 -11.17 0.98
CA PRO A 122 1.44 -10.38 2.02
C PRO A 122 2.44 -11.21 2.83
N ALA A 123 3.60 -10.65 3.14
CA ALA A 123 4.66 -11.34 3.88
C ALA A 123 4.16 -11.83 5.26
N SER A 124 3.30 -11.07 5.90
CA SER A 124 2.61 -11.42 7.14
C SER A 124 1.82 -12.73 7.03
N MET A 125 1.07 -12.92 5.95
CA MET A 125 0.30 -14.15 5.70
C MET A 125 1.21 -15.33 5.41
N GLU A 126 2.31 -15.15 4.69
CA GLU A 126 3.28 -16.21 4.43
C GLU A 126 3.97 -16.68 5.71
N ILE A 127 4.36 -15.75 6.60
CA ILE A 127 4.92 -16.07 7.92
C ILE A 127 3.90 -16.84 8.75
N ALA A 128 2.66 -16.37 8.83
CA ALA A 128 1.61 -17.05 9.59
C ALA A 128 1.33 -18.46 9.06
N ALA A 129 1.33 -18.65 7.73
CA ALA A 129 1.17 -19.96 7.11
C ALA A 129 2.31 -20.93 7.50
N GLN A 130 3.57 -20.47 7.43
CA GLN A 130 4.73 -21.28 7.84
C GLN A 130 4.69 -21.65 9.31
N LEU A 131 4.28 -20.72 10.18
CA LEU A 131 4.12 -21.01 11.61
C LEU A 131 3.04 -22.08 11.86
N ARG A 132 1.92 -22.00 11.17
CA ARG A 132 0.84 -23.01 11.26
C ARG A 132 1.30 -24.39 10.79
N GLU A 133 2.05 -24.47 9.71
CA GLU A 133 2.66 -25.70 9.20
C GLU A 133 3.64 -26.33 10.20
N ASN A 134 4.30 -25.50 11.02
CA ASN A 134 5.21 -25.93 12.08
C ASN A 134 4.51 -26.18 13.44
N GLY A 135 3.17 -26.22 13.46
CA GLY A 135 2.38 -26.59 14.64
C GLY A 135 2.03 -25.43 15.58
N PHE A 136 2.34 -24.19 15.23
CA PHE A 136 1.92 -23.03 16.01
C PHE A 136 0.51 -22.60 15.58
N ALA A 137 -0.44 -22.57 16.51
CA ALA A 137 -1.83 -22.23 16.24
C ALA A 137 -2.07 -20.70 16.13
N VAL A 138 -1.35 -20.04 15.23
CA VAL A 138 -1.51 -18.59 15.00
C VAL A 138 -2.90 -18.33 14.42
N GLY A 139 -3.73 -17.58 15.15
CA GLY A 139 -5.10 -17.23 14.77
C GLY A 139 -5.15 -16.04 13.79
N GLY A 140 -6.38 -15.72 13.31
CA GLY A 140 -6.64 -14.54 12.49
C GLY A 140 -6.26 -14.69 11.02
N THR A 141 -6.59 -13.66 10.22
CA THR A 141 -6.26 -13.56 8.79
C THR A 141 -4.79 -13.26 8.56
N CYS A 142 -4.16 -12.52 9.48
CA CYS A 142 -2.75 -12.13 9.43
C CYS A 142 -2.42 -11.33 8.16
N LEU A 143 -3.29 -10.43 7.77
CA LEU A 143 -3.10 -9.56 6.61
C LEU A 143 -1.98 -8.55 6.82
N THR A 144 -1.83 -8.06 8.06
CA THR A 144 -0.80 -7.10 8.43
C THR A 144 0.23 -7.71 9.38
N MET A 145 1.39 -7.06 9.47
CA MET A 145 2.44 -7.47 10.42
C MET A 145 1.96 -7.34 11.88
N GLU A 146 1.16 -6.33 12.18
CA GLU A 146 0.57 -6.11 13.50
C GLU A 146 -0.35 -7.27 13.88
N GLU A 147 -1.28 -7.64 13.01
CA GLU A 147 -2.19 -8.79 13.23
C GLU A 147 -1.41 -10.09 13.44
N THR A 148 -0.35 -10.29 12.66
CA THR A 148 0.49 -11.49 12.77
C THR A 148 1.26 -11.49 14.09
N ALA A 149 1.81 -10.36 14.50
CA ALA A 149 2.51 -10.21 15.78
C ALA A 149 1.58 -10.48 16.97
N ASP A 150 0.36 -9.96 16.94
CA ASP A 150 -0.65 -10.20 17.96
C ASP A 150 -1.04 -11.69 18.02
N GLY A 151 -1.27 -12.32 16.87
CA GLY A 151 -1.56 -13.75 16.77
C GLY A 151 -0.43 -14.63 17.31
N ILE A 152 0.83 -14.27 17.07
CA ILE A 152 2.00 -14.96 17.64
C ILE A 152 2.07 -14.75 19.15
N ALA A 153 1.86 -13.52 19.62
CA ALA A 153 1.90 -13.21 21.06
C ALA A 153 0.84 -13.98 21.85
N GLU A 154 -0.34 -14.23 21.28
CA GLU A 154 -1.38 -15.06 21.89
C GLU A 154 -0.96 -16.53 22.03
N VAL A 155 -0.25 -17.09 21.05
CA VAL A 155 0.26 -18.46 21.09
C VAL A 155 1.34 -18.62 22.14
N LEU A 156 2.21 -17.62 22.29
CA LEU A 156 3.32 -17.65 23.24
C LEU A 156 2.88 -17.44 24.71
N LYS A 157 1.67 -16.91 24.94
CA LYS A 157 1.11 -16.76 26.32
C LYS A 157 0.42 -18.01 26.84
N ARG A 158 0.25 -19.02 26.00
CA ARG A 158 -0.34 -20.33 26.36
C ARG A 158 0.73 -21.32 26.74
#